data_3785ea78c9b46951b6b95906953ca480
#
_entry.id   3785ea78c9b46951b6b95906953ca480
#
_cell.length_a   1.000
_cell.length_b   1.000
_cell.length_c   1.000
_cell.angle_alpha   90.00
_cell.angle_beta   90.00
_cell.angle_gamma   90.00
#
_symmetry.space_group_name_H-M   'P 1'
#
loop_
_entity.id
_entity.type
_entity.pdbx_description
1 polymer ?
#
loop_
_entity_poly.entity_id
_entity_poly.type
_entity_poly.pdbx_seq_one_letter_code
_entity_poly.pdbx_strand_id
1 'polypeptide(L)' 'MKQEEIKELSTEDLKERLIEEKAQYVKAQLHHAVSPIENVQTIKQNRKTIARLSTEIRKRELEAANK' A
#
# COMPACT_ATOMS: atom_id res chain seq x y z
N MET A 1 -6.63 -3.38 2.69
CA MET A 1 -7.34 -2.25 3.35
C MET A 1 -8.51 -1.79 2.49
N LYS A 2 -9.60 -1.44 3.14
CA LYS A 2 -10.75 -0.87 2.45
C LYS A 2 -10.51 0.61 2.19
N GLN A 3 -11.09 1.12 1.13
CA GLN A 3 -10.95 2.53 0.76
C GLN A 3 -11.41 3.48 1.87
N GLU A 4 -12.45 3.08 2.60
CA GLU A 4 -12.97 3.88 3.71
C GLU A 4 -11.95 4.05 4.82
N GLU A 5 -11.22 2.98 5.16
CA GLU A 5 -10.17 3.02 6.16
C GLU A 5 -9.03 3.93 5.74
N ILE A 6 -8.68 3.90 4.46
CA ILE A 6 -7.62 4.74 3.89
C ILE A 6 -7.99 6.22 3.98
N LYS A 7 -9.25 6.56 3.69
CA LYS A 7 -9.72 7.95 3.74
C LYS A 7 -9.69 8.54 5.15
N GLU A 8 -9.84 7.70 6.17
CA GLU A 8 -9.83 8.15 7.56
C GLU A 8 -8.43 8.45 8.10
N LEU A 9 -7.39 7.94 7.46
CA LEU A 9 -6.01 8.12 7.92
C LEU A 9 -5.50 9.53 7.60
N SER A 10 -4.66 10.08 8.50
CA SER A 10 -3.96 11.32 8.21
C SER A 10 -2.96 11.10 7.07
N THR A 11 -2.52 12.19 6.43
CA THR A 11 -1.55 12.09 5.34
C THR A 11 -0.23 11.48 5.81
N GLU A 12 0.22 11.83 7.01
CA GLU A 12 1.44 11.26 7.57
C GLU A 12 1.30 9.78 7.84
N ASP A 13 0.17 9.36 8.39
CA ASP A 13 -0.13 7.95 8.64
C ASP A 13 -0.19 7.15 7.33
N LEU A 14 -0.76 7.75 6.28
CA LEU A 14 -0.79 7.13 4.96
C LEU A 14 0.61 6.87 4.43
N LYS A 15 1.51 7.84 4.58
CA LYS A 15 2.89 7.70 4.10
C LYS A 15 3.63 6.61 4.87
N GLU A 16 3.46 6.57 6.19
CA GLU A 16 4.06 5.53 7.01
C GLU A 16 3.52 4.14 6.64
N ARG A 17 2.22 4.05 6.46
CA ARG A 17 1.58 2.80 6.08
C ARG A 17 2.07 2.34 4.70
N LEU A 18 2.27 3.27 3.78
CA LEU A 18 2.78 2.95 2.45
C LEU A 18 4.18 2.35 2.53
N ILE A 19 5.04 2.92 3.36
CA ILE A 19 6.40 2.41 3.55
C ILE A 19 6.35 0.98 4.11
N GLU A 20 5.51 0.75 5.12
CA GLU A 20 5.34 -0.59 5.72
C GLU A 20 4.84 -1.61 4.70
N GLU A 21 3.83 -1.24 3.92
CA GLU A 21 3.25 -2.14 2.93
C GLU A 21 4.24 -2.47 1.80
N LYS A 22 5.04 -1.49 1.38
CA LYS A 22 6.08 -1.73 0.39
C LYS A 22 7.14 -2.69 0.91
N ALA A 23 7.54 -2.53 2.17
CA ALA A 23 8.51 -3.42 2.79
C ALA A 23 7.96 -4.85 2.88
N GLN A 24 6.71 -4.99 3.26
CA GLN A 24 6.05 -6.29 3.31
C GLN A 24 5.93 -6.94 1.93
N TYR A 25 5.65 -6.12 0.91
CA TYR A 25 5.54 -6.60 -0.46
C TYR A 25 6.86 -7.17 -0.97
N VAL A 26 7.96 -6.46 -0.75
CA VAL A 26 9.30 -6.93 -1.13
C VAL A 26 9.63 -8.22 -0.39
N LYS A 27 9.36 -8.27 0.90
CA LYS A 27 9.61 -9.44 1.73
C LYS A 27 8.80 -10.65 1.23
N ALA A 28 7.53 -10.43 0.86
CA ALA A 28 6.67 -11.48 0.36
C ALA A 28 7.17 -12.00 -1.00
N GLN A 29 7.66 -11.12 -1.87
CA GLN A 29 8.22 -11.51 -3.15
C GLN A 29 9.46 -12.36 -2.99
N LEU A 30 10.37 -11.98 -2.06
CA LEU A 30 11.56 -12.75 -1.79
C LEU A 30 11.22 -14.13 -1.22
N HIS A 31 10.25 -14.17 -0.32
CA HIS A 31 9.79 -15.43 0.28
C HIS A 31 9.18 -16.33 -0.79
N HIS A 32 8.38 -15.77 -1.68
CA HIS A 32 7.77 -16.51 -2.78
C HIS A 32 8.81 -17.07 -3.75
N ALA A 33 9.88 -16.33 -4.01
CA ALA A 33 10.96 -16.79 -4.88
C ALA A 33 11.68 -18.00 -4.29
N VAL A 34 11.78 -18.09 -2.97
CA VAL A 34 12.43 -19.22 -2.27
C VAL A 34 11.45 -20.38 -2.13
N SER A 35 10.16 -20.10 -1.89
CA SER A 35 9.14 -21.12 -1.67
C SER A 35 7.90 -20.81 -2.50
N PRO A 36 7.86 -21.26 -3.76
CA PRO A 36 6.74 -20.96 -4.68
C PRO A 36 5.38 -21.51 -4.25
N ILE A 37 5.36 -22.35 -3.20
CA ILE A 37 4.13 -22.93 -2.67
C ILE A 37 3.35 -21.90 -1.84
N GLU A 38 4.00 -20.81 -1.45
CA GLU A 38 3.40 -19.74 -0.66
C GLU A 38 2.23 -19.08 -1.40
N ASN A 39 1.30 -18.55 -0.61
CA ASN A 39 0.05 -17.99 -1.11
C ASN A 39 0.27 -16.70 -1.90
N VAL A 40 0.05 -16.78 -3.22
CA VAL A 40 0.17 -15.65 -4.14
C VAL A 40 -0.87 -14.56 -3.83
N GLN A 41 -1.98 -14.93 -3.19
CA GLN A 41 -3.04 -13.99 -2.85
C GLN A 41 -2.56 -12.86 -1.94
N THR A 42 -1.67 -13.17 -1.00
CA THR A 42 -1.09 -12.18 -0.10
C THR A 42 -0.32 -11.12 -0.89
N ILE A 43 0.46 -11.54 -1.89
CA ILE A 43 1.22 -10.63 -2.74
C ILE A 43 0.28 -9.73 -3.53
N LYS A 44 -0.78 -10.28 -4.09
CA LYS A 44 -1.78 -9.52 -4.84
C LYS A 44 -2.50 -8.51 -3.97
N GLN A 45 -2.86 -8.90 -2.75
CA GLN A 45 -3.53 -8.00 -1.81
C GLN A 45 -2.62 -6.85 -1.37
N ASN A 46 -1.35 -7.14 -1.08
CA ASN A 46 -0.37 -6.10 -0.74
C ASN A 46 -0.21 -5.10 -1.88
N ARG A 47 -0.14 -5.60 -3.11
CA ARG A 47 -0.02 -4.75 -4.29
C ARG A 47 -1.22 -3.82 -4.43
N LYS A 48 -2.43 -4.33 -4.23
CA LYS A 48 -3.65 -3.52 -4.28
C LYS A 48 -3.69 -2.47 -3.18
N THR A 49 -3.28 -2.84 -1.98
CA THR A 49 -3.21 -1.91 -0.85
C THR A 49 -2.23 -0.78 -1.13
N ILE A 50 -1.05 -1.11 -1.66
CA ILE A 50 -0.04 -0.12 -2.04
C ILE A 50 -0.61 0.85 -3.08
N ALA A 51 -1.29 0.32 -4.09
CA ALA A 51 -1.90 1.14 -5.13
C ALA A 51 -2.95 2.09 -4.57
N ARG A 52 -3.80 1.62 -3.67
CA ARG A 52 -4.84 2.44 -3.04
C ARG A 52 -4.24 3.54 -2.16
N LEU A 53 -3.22 3.21 -1.37
CA LEU A 53 -2.53 4.18 -0.53
C LEU A 53 -1.85 5.25 -1.38
N SER A 54 -1.16 4.84 -2.43
CA SER A 54 -0.48 5.76 -3.36
C SER A 54 -1.48 6.69 -4.04
N THR A 55 -2.63 6.17 -4.46
CA THR A 55 -3.68 6.96 -5.11
C THR A 55 -4.22 8.02 -4.16
N GLU A 56 -4.49 7.66 -2.92
CA GLU A 56 -5.02 8.60 -1.94
C GLU A 56 -4.01 9.68 -1.59
N ILE A 57 -2.73 9.33 -1.44
CA ILE A 57 -1.67 10.30 -1.17
C ILE A 57 -1.56 11.29 -2.33
N ARG A 58 -1.55 10.79 -3.55
CA ARG A 58 -1.47 11.64 -4.74
C ARG A 58 -2.69 12.57 -4.84
N LYS A 59 -3.87 12.06 -4.54
CA LYS A 59 -5.09 12.86 -4.52
C LYS A 59 -4.99 14.01 -3.54
N ARG A 60 -4.48 13.75 -2.35
CA ARG A 60 -4.31 14.80 -1.32
C ARG A 60 -3.26 15.82 -1.72
N GLU A 61 -2.17 15.40 -2.37
CA GLU A 61 -1.16 16.30 -2.88
C GLU A 61 -1.73 17.24 -3.95
N LEU A 62 -2.54 16.69 -4.86
CA LEU A 62 -3.19 17.48 -5.91
C LEU A 62 -4.18 18.48 -5.31
N GLU A 63 -4.95 18.09 -4.33
CA GLU A 63 -5.89 18.97 -3.63
C GLU A 63 -5.16 20.11 -2.93
N ALA A 64 -4.04 19.82 -2.29
CA ALA A 64 -3.21 20.82 -1.64
C ALA A 64 -2.60 21.81 -2.65
N ALA A 65 -2.18 21.31 -3.81
CA ALA A 65 -1.60 22.13 -4.86
C ALA A 65 -2.62 23.08 -5.51
N ASN A 66 -3.89 22.70 -5.51
CA ASN A 66 -4.96 23.47 -6.13
C ASN A 66 -5.59 24.53 -5.21
N LYS A 67 -5.10 24.70 -4.00
CA LYS A 67 -5.60 25.73 -3.06
C LYS A 67 -4.94 27.10 -3.29
#